data_c4b622a3d68e757bf81c84b5183b12f6
#
_entry.id   c4b622a3d68e757bf81c84b5183b12f6
#
_cell.length_a   1.000
_cell.length_b   1.000
_cell.length_c   1.000
_cell.angle_alpha   90.00
_cell.angle_beta   90.00
_cell.angle_gamma   90.00
#
_symmetry.space_group_name_H-M   'P 1'
#
loop_
_entity.id
_entity.type
_entity.pdbx_description
1 polymer ?
#
loop_
_entity_poly.entity_id
_entity_poly.type
_entity_poly.pdbx_seq_one_letter_code
_entity_poly.pdbx_strand_id
1 'polypeptide(L)'
;MLPLSVLWLAGVAVLWGWWLYTHRKLKKRMETAVRVAPGVLESDQPGPPFVLGFFPPKIYLPRGLEEPHWSYVLSHERFHLRRGDFLWKPIFFLAAAVHWFNPVLWLAWRLFCRDLEASCDEGVLSNLPEGERAGYA
;
A
#
# COMPACT_ATOMS: atom_id res chain seq x y z
N MET A 1 12.39 -36.07 -7.36
CA MET A 1 11.89 -35.08 -6.40
C MET A 1 12.73 -33.81 -6.32
N LEU A 2 14.07 -33.87 -6.38
CA LEU A 2 14.96 -32.70 -6.42
C LEU A 2 14.58 -31.61 -7.45
N PRO A 3 14.24 -31.93 -8.74
CA PRO A 3 13.97 -30.88 -9.72
C PRO A 3 12.71 -30.04 -9.42
N LEU A 4 11.66 -30.60 -8.84
CA LEU A 4 10.43 -29.89 -8.50
C LEU A 4 10.66 -28.94 -7.31
N SER A 5 11.43 -29.36 -6.33
CA SER A 5 11.79 -28.49 -5.17
C SER A 5 12.67 -27.33 -5.61
N VAL A 6 13.59 -27.55 -6.52
CA VAL A 6 14.45 -26.48 -7.07
C VAL A 6 13.61 -25.49 -7.86
N LEU A 7 12.68 -25.97 -8.71
CA LEU A 7 11.76 -25.10 -9.45
C LEU A 7 10.89 -24.26 -8.51
N TRP A 8 10.36 -24.87 -7.47
CA TRP A 8 9.55 -24.18 -6.47
C TRP A 8 10.36 -23.09 -5.75
N LEU A 9 11.55 -23.40 -5.24
CA LEU A 9 12.43 -22.43 -4.59
C LEU A 9 12.82 -21.29 -5.53
N ALA A 10 13.11 -21.59 -6.79
CA ALA A 10 13.42 -20.59 -7.80
C ALA A 10 12.25 -19.61 -8.00
N GLY A 11 11.01 -20.10 -8.10
CA GLY A 11 9.82 -19.27 -8.21
C GLY A 11 9.61 -18.36 -7.02
N VAL A 12 9.78 -18.87 -5.79
CA VAL A 12 9.73 -18.08 -4.55
C VAL A 12 10.81 -17.00 -4.55
N ALA A 13 12.06 -17.37 -4.86
CA ALA A 13 13.19 -16.45 -4.88
C ALA A 13 12.99 -15.31 -5.91
N VAL A 14 12.47 -15.63 -7.09
CA VAL A 14 12.17 -14.62 -8.13
C VAL A 14 11.11 -13.63 -7.64
N LEU A 15 9.99 -14.10 -7.07
CA LEU A 15 8.91 -13.22 -6.61
C LEU A 15 9.33 -12.36 -5.42
N TRP A 16 10.03 -12.91 -4.45
CA TRP A 16 10.54 -12.16 -3.31
C TRP A 16 11.63 -11.16 -3.73
N GLY A 17 12.53 -11.58 -4.64
CA GLY A 17 13.55 -10.71 -5.20
C GLY A 17 12.94 -9.55 -5.99
N TRP A 18 11.92 -9.80 -6.81
CA TRP A 18 11.18 -8.79 -7.53
C TRP A 18 10.47 -7.81 -6.58
N TRP A 19 9.80 -8.32 -5.54
CA TRP A 19 9.16 -7.49 -4.52
C TRP A 19 10.18 -6.58 -3.81
N LEU A 20 11.31 -7.15 -3.38
CA LEU A 20 12.37 -6.41 -2.71
C LEU A 20 12.99 -5.34 -3.63
N TYR A 21 13.21 -5.68 -4.90
CA TYR A 21 13.71 -4.75 -5.91
C TYR A 21 12.75 -3.58 -6.13
N THR A 22 11.47 -3.86 -6.33
CA THR A 22 10.46 -2.81 -6.55
C THR A 22 10.29 -1.92 -5.33
N HIS A 23 10.32 -2.51 -4.13
CA HIS A 23 10.26 -1.75 -2.88
C HIS A 23 11.47 -0.82 -2.70
N ARG A 24 12.68 -1.32 -2.95
CA ARG A 24 13.90 -0.50 -2.89
C ARG A 24 13.92 0.59 -3.95
N LYS A 25 13.49 0.28 -5.16
CA LYS A 25 13.38 1.24 -6.27
C LYS A 25 12.38 2.36 -5.92
N LEU A 26 11.24 2.01 -5.35
CA LEU A 26 10.26 2.99 -4.91
C LEU A 26 10.82 3.87 -3.78
N LYS A 27 11.44 3.26 -2.76
CA LYS A 27 12.09 4.00 -1.68
C LYS A 27 13.12 5.00 -2.20
N LYS A 28 13.97 4.60 -3.15
CA LYS A 28 14.97 5.46 -3.77
C LYS A 28 14.32 6.63 -4.55
N ARG A 29 13.21 6.40 -5.25
CA ARG A 29 12.48 7.46 -5.95
C ARG A 29 11.88 8.50 -4.99
N MET A 30 11.56 8.09 -3.77
CA MET A 30 10.96 8.97 -2.76
C MET A 30 12.00 9.72 -1.90
N GLU A 31 13.30 9.58 -2.16
CA GLU A 31 14.35 10.31 -1.44
C GLU A 31 14.29 11.83 -1.63
N THR A 32 13.70 12.29 -2.74
CA THR A 32 13.51 13.71 -3.05
C THR A 32 12.22 14.29 -2.47
N ALA A 33 11.39 13.49 -1.81
CA ALA A 33 10.14 13.94 -1.24
C ALA A 33 10.35 14.93 -0.09
N VAL A 34 9.56 16.00 -0.08
CA VAL A 34 9.65 17.08 0.90
C VAL A 34 8.69 16.83 2.05
N ARG A 35 9.18 16.98 3.28
CA ARG A 35 8.34 16.81 4.46
C ARG A 35 7.43 18.03 4.65
N VAL A 36 6.11 17.80 4.67
CA VAL A 36 5.08 18.85 4.85
C VAL A 36 4.42 18.79 6.22
N ALA A 37 4.39 17.61 6.85
CA ALA A 37 3.87 17.42 8.20
C ALA A 37 4.58 16.24 8.90
N PRO A 38 4.42 16.04 10.22
CA PRO A 38 4.96 14.89 10.91
C PRO A 38 4.48 13.57 10.27
N GLY A 39 5.43 12.79 9.71
CA GLY A 39 5.11 11.52 9.03
C GLY A 39 4.49 11.64 7.63
N VAL A 40 4.32 12.87 7.10
CA VAL A 40 3.73 13.13 5.79
C VAL A 40 4.75 13.84 4.88
N LEU A 41 4.95 13.29 3.69
CA LEU A 41 5.85 13.83 2.66
C LEU A 41 5.08 14.06 1.36
N GLU A 42 5.44 15.10 0.64
CA GLU A 42 4.99 15.35 -0.73
C GLU A 42 6.07 14.96 -1.72
N SER A 43 5.67 14.30 -2.78
CA SER A 43 6.54 13.85 -3.87
C SER A 43 6.14 14.49 -5.19
N ASP A 44 7.14 14.91 -5.98
CA ASP A 44 6.95 15.35 -7.36
C ASP A 44 6.69 14.20 -8.33
N GLN A 45 6.82 12.95 -7.86
CA GLN A 45 6.56 11.78 -8.70
C GLN A 45 5.06 11.60 -8.92
N PRO A 46 4.63 11.41 -10.18
CA PRO A 46 3.24 11.11 -10.46
C PRO A 46 2.84 9.75 -9.90
N GLY A 47 1.69 9.70 -9.26
CA GLY A 47 1.18 8.45 -8.70
C GLY A 47 0.11 8.68 -7.63
N PRO A 48 -0.59 7.63 -7.24
CA PRO A 48 -1.55 7.71 -6.14
C PRO A 48 -0.82 7.93 -4.81
N PRO A 49 -1.52 8.43 -3.79
CA PRO A 49 -1.03 8.45 -2.41
C PRO A 49 -0.69 7.04 -1.93
N PHE A 50 0.24 6.89 -1.02
CA PHE A 50 0.59 5.59 -0.43
C PHE A 50 1.41 5.73 0.85
N VAL A 51 1.43 4.64 1.62
CA VAL A 51 2.30 4.50 2.80
C VAL A 51 3.54 3.69 2.44
N LEU A 52 4.72 4.18 2.79
CA LEU A 52 5.99 3.50 2.56
C LEU A 52 6.82 3.46 3.85
N GLY A 53 7.54 2.35 3.99
CA GLY A 53 8.38 2.07 5.16
C GLY A 53 7.64 1.27 6.22
N PHE A 54 8.41 0.62 7.09
CA PHE A 54 7.85 -0.23 8.15
C PHE A 54 7.99 0.42 9.53
N PHE A 55 9.13 1.01 9.81
CA PHE A 55 9.43 1.63 11.12
C PHE A 55 10.38 2.82 10.96
N PRO A 56 9.88 4.06 11.05
CA PRO A 56 8.48 4.47 11.05
C PRO A 56 7.88 4.47 9.62
N PRO A 57 6.62 4.10 9.47
CA PRO A 57 5.91 4.25 8.20
C PRO A 57 5.65 5.74 7.91
N LYS A 58 5.71 6.11 6.63
CA LYS A 58 5.51 7.49 6.17
C LYS A 58 4.46 7.54 5.07
N ILE A 59 3.62 8.55 5.09
CA ILE A 59 2.61 8.81 4.06
C ILE A 59 3.25 9.68 2.99
N TYR A 60 3.11 9.28 1.74
CA TYR A 60 3.54 10.04 0.57
C TYR A 60 2.35 10.50 -0.23
N LEU A 61 2.22 11.81 -0.39
CA LEU A 61 1.17 12.46 -1.16
C LEU A 61 1.76 13.04 -2.46
N PRO A 62 1.01 13.03 -3.57
CA PRO A 62 1.41 13.76 -4.77
C PRO A 62 1.34 15.26 -4.50
N ARG A 63 2.29 16.02 -5.08
CA ARG A 63 2.30 17.48 -5.00
C ARG A 63 1.12 18.08 -5.78
N GLY A 64 0.58 19.19 -5.27
CA GLY A 64 -0.51 19.94 -5.93
C GLY A 64 -1.92 19.48 -5.54
N LEU A 65 -2.06 18.69 -4.49
CA LEU A 65 -3.36 18.44 -3.88
C LEU A 65 -3.81 19.69 -3.10
N GLU A 66 -4.97 20.22 -3.47
CA GLU A 66 -5.61 21.35 -2.78
C GLU A 66 -6.71 20.86 -1.83
N GLU A 67 -7.09 21.69 -0.84
CA GLU A 67 -8.24 21.41 0.00
C GLU A 67 -9.55 21.47 -0.82
N PRO A 68 -10.57 20.63 -0.51
CA PRO A 68 -10.61 19.68 0.62
C PRO A 68 -9.99 18.29 0.30
N HIS A 69 -9.53 18.06 -0.93
CA HIS A 69 -9.00 16.75 -1.35
C HIS A 69 -7.77 16.32 -0.55
N TRP A 70 -6.89 17.26 -0.20
CA TRP A 70 -5.70 16.96 0.61
C TRP A 70 -6.08 16.35 1.97
N SER A 71 -7.07 16.93 2.65
CA SER A 71 -7.56 16.45 3.95
C SER A 71 -8.21 15.07 3.84
N TYR A 72 -8.98 14.82 2.79
CA TYR A 72 -9.64 13.52 2.57
C TYR A 72 -8.63 12.42 2.27
N VAL A 73 -7.71 12.68 1.36
CA VAL A 73 -6.63 11.74 1.01
C VAL A 73 -5.77 11.43 2.22
N LEU A 74 -5.38 12.44 3.00
CA LEU A 74 -4.61 12.24 4.20
C LEU A 74 -5.36 11.41 5.26
N SER A 75 -6.66 11.61 5.40
CA SER A 75 -7.51 10.83 6.31
C SER A 75 -7.58 9.37 5.90
N HIS A 76 -7.69 9.10 4.59
CA HIS A 76 -7.66 7.76 4.02
C HIS A 76 -6.33 7.04 4.31
N GLU A 77 -5.20 7.69 4.01
CA GLU A 77 -3.87 7.11 4.25
C GLU A 77 -3.59 6.90 5.75
N ARG A 78 -4.05 7.81 6.61
CA ARG A 78 -3.96 7.64 8.06
C ARG A 78 -4.80 6.47 8.57
N PHE A 79 -5.94 6.20 7.94
CA PHE A 79 -6.76 5.05 8.28
C PHE A 79 -6.03 3.73 7.96
N HIS A 80 -5.43 3.62 6.78
CA HIS A 80 -4.55 2.50 6.42
C HIS A 80 -3.40 2.33 7.41
N LEU A 81 -2.80 3.45 7.83
CA LEU A 81 -1.70 3.45 8.78
C LEU A 81 -2.11 2.93 10.17
N ARG A 82 -3.27 3.39 10.69
CA ARG A 82 -3.80 2.95 11.99
C ARG A 82 -4.15 1.46 12.00
N ARG A 83 -4.67 0.95 10.89
CA ARG A 83 -5.05 -0.46 10.74
C ARG A 83 -3.85 -1.39 10.48
N GLY A 84 -2.70 -0.83 10.10
CA GLY A 84 -1.49 -1.60 9.83
C GLY A 84 -1.49 -2.27 8.46
N ASP A 85 -2.25 -1.78 7.48
CA ASP A 85 -2.36 -2.35 6.14
C ASP A 85 -1.01 -2.41 5.41
N PHE A 86 -0.11 -1.45 5.72
CA PHE A 86 1.26 -1.41 5.21
C PHE A 86 2.10 -2.63 5.64
N LEU A 87 1.68 -3.35 6.69
CA LEU A 87 2.30 -4.61 7.13
C LEU A 87 1.55 -5.82 6.54
N TRP A 88 0.21 -5.80 6.59
CA TRP A 88 -0.60 -6.95 6.17
C TRP A 88 -0.53 -7.21 4.66
N LYS A 89 -0.52 -6.16 3.83
CA LYS A 89 -0.38 -6.28 2.37
C LYS A 89 0.90 -7.04 1.98
N PRO A 90 2.11 -6.64 2.40
CA PRO A 90 3.32 -7.38 2.07
C PRO A 90 3.40 -8.78 2.70
N ILE A 91 2.92 -8.97 3.92
CA ILE A 91 2.90 -10.28 4.57
C ILE A 91 2.06 -11.28 3.76
N PHE A 92 0.86 -10.88 3.36
CA PHE A 92 -0.01 -11.72 2.56
C PHE A 92 0.58 -11.99 1.17
N PHE A 93 1.18 -10.97 0.53
CA PHE A 93 1.86 -11.15 -0.75
C PHE A 93 3.00 -12.17 -0.65
N LEU A 94 3.85 -12.07 0.36
CA LEU A 94 4.96 -13.00 0.55
C LEU A 94 4.48 -14.42 0.84
N ALA A 95 3.40 -14.57 1.61
CA ALA A 95 2.76 -15.87 1.83
C ALA A 95 2.17 -16.46 0.53
N ALA A 96 1.51 -15.64 -0.28
CA ALA A 96 1.00 -16.07 -1.59
C ALA A 96 2.15 -16.45 -2.54
N ALA A 97 3.28 -15.73 -2.49
CA ALA A 97 4.45 -16.04 -3.30
C ALA A 97 5.12 -17.38 -2.95
N VAL A 98 5.01 -17.85 -1.71
CA VAL A 98 5.45 -19.21 -1.32
C VAL A 98 4.64 -20.28 -2.08
N HIS A 99 3.37 -19.99 -2.35
CA HIS A 99 2.45 -20.86 -3.10
C HIS A 99 2.15 -20.27 -4.49
N TRP A 100 3.17 -19.75 -5.15
CA TRP A 100 3.04 -18.98 -6.39
C TRP A 100 2.30 -19.71 -7.51
N PHE A 101 2.32 -21.03 -7.52
CA PHE A 101 1.64 -21.91 -8.49
C PHE A 101 0.13 -22.05 -8.21
N ASN A 102 -0.39 -21.56 -7.08
CA ASN A 102 -1.79 -21.69 -6.70
C ASN A 102 -2.58 -20.42 -7.10
N PRO A 103 -3.44 -20.47 -8.13
CA PRO A 103 -4.21 -19.32 -8.58
C PRO A 103 -5.24 -18.83 -7.57
N VAL A 104 -5.71 -19.71 -6.68
CA VAL A 104 -6.70 -19.35 -5.64
C VAL A 104 -6.11 -18.34 -4.66
N LEU A 105 -4.82 -18.49 -4.30
CA LEU A 105 -4.16 -17.53 -3.40
C LEU A 105 -3.97 -16.17 -4.03
N TRP A 106 -3.73 -16.10 -5.34
CA TRP A 106 -3.66 -14.83 -6.07
C TRP A 106 -5.03 -14.16 -6.17
N LEU A 107 -6.09 -14.94 -6.36
CA LEU A 107 -7.45 -14.42 -6.28
C LEU A 107 -7.76 -13.91 -4.86
N ALA A 108 -7.45 -14.69 -3.83
CA ALA A 108 -7.61 -14.29 -2.43
C ALA A 108 -6.82 -13.01 -2.11
N TRP A 109 -5.60 -12.87 -2.63
CA TRP A 109 -4.80 -11.65 -2.52
C TRP A 109 -5.50 -10.42 -3.11
N ARG A 110 -6.06 -10.56 -4.33
CA ARG A 110 -6.81 -9.47 -4.98
C ARG A 110 -8.05 -9.08 -4.19
N LEU A 111 -8.82 -10.07 -3.73
CA LEU A 111 -10.01 -9.83 -2.92
C LEU A 111 -9.64 -9.16 -1.60
N PHE A 112 -8.62 -9.64 -0.94
CA PHE A 112 -8.10 -9.04 0.30
C PHE A 112 -7.72 -7.57 0.11
N CYS A 113 -6.95 -7.23 -0.94
CA CYS A 113 -6.61 -5.84 -1.23
C CYS A 113 -7.85 -4.97 -1.47
N ARG A 114 -8.81 -5.46 -2.26
CA ARG A 114 -10.08 -4.76 -2.53
C ARG A 114 -10.88 -4.53 -1.26
N ASP A 115 -11.00 -5.53 -0.41
CA ASP A 115 -11.76 -5.43 0.82
C ASP A 115 -11.10 -4.50 1.84
N LEU A 116 -9.76 -4.43 1.85
CA LEU A 116 -9.02 -3.42 2.62
C LEU A 116 -9.34 -2.00 2.17
N GLU A 117 -9.39 -1.73 0.85
CA GLU A 117 -9.74 -0.41 0.31
C GLU A 117 -11.19 -0.05 0.63
N ALA A 118 -12.15 -0.95 0.34
CA ALA A 118 -13.57 -0.72 0.63
C ALA A 118 -13.81 -0.43 2.12
N SER A 119 -13.19 -1.21 3.01
CA SER A 119 -13.27 -0.98 4.46
C SER A 119 -12.59 0.33 4.91
N CYS A 120 -11.55 0.79 4.18
CA CYS A 120 -10.93 2.06 4.46
C CYS A 120 -11.86 3.23 4.09
N ASP A 121 -12.45 3.19 2.90
CA ASP A 121 -13.40 4.20 2.44
C ASP A 121 -14.62 4.30 3.37
N GLU A 122 -15.18 3.16 3.76
CA GLU A 122 -16.29 3.12 4.73
C GLU A 122 -15.89 3.71 6.09
N GLY A 123 -14.69 3.36 6.58
CA GLY A 123 -14.17 3.87 7.84
C GLY A 123 -13.90 5.37 7.82
N VAL A 124 -13.44 5.93 6.70
CA VAL A 124 -13.26 7.37 6.54
C VAL A 124 -14.62 8.07 6.47
N LEU A 125 -15.54 7.57 5.64
CA LEU A 125 -16.89 8.13 5.49
C LEU A 125 -17.67 8.13 6.80
N SER A 126 -17.55 7.09 7.61
CA SER A 126 -18.25 7.03 8.91
C SER A 126 -17.79 8.08 9.90
N ASN A 127 -16.55 8.55 9.79
CA ASN A 127 -15.97 9.57 10.66
C ASN A 127 -16.16 11.00 10.14
N LEU A 128 -16.67 11.18 8.91
CA LEU A 128 -16.95 12.51 8.36
C LEU A 128 -18.33 13.00 8.78
N PRO A 129 -18.50 14.31 9.04
CA PRO A 129 -19.81 14.95 9.20
C PRO A 129 -20.70 14.70 7.97
N GLU A 130 -22.01 14.61 8.19
CA GLU A 130 -22.96 14.30 7.08
C GLU A 130 -22.85 15.26 5.88
N GLY A 131 -22.58 16.53 6.13
CA GLY A 131 -22.43 17.54 5.07
C GLY A 131 -21.17 17.40 4.22
N GLU A 132 -20.16 16.70 4.69
CA GLU A 132 -18.87 16.53 3.98
C GLU A 132 -18.78 15.19 3.23
N ARG A 133 -19.66 14.23 3.52
CA ARG A 133 -19.67 12.89 2.90
C ARG A 133 -19.89 12.94 1.39
N ALA A 134 -20.70 13.89 0.91
CA ALA A 134 -20.96 14.06 -0.52
C ALA A 134 -19.73 14.57 -1.31
N GLY A 135 -18.81 15.28 -0.65
CA GLY A 135 -17.57 15.75 -1.26
C GLY A 135 -16.45 14.71 -1.30
N TYR A 136 -16.55 13.64 -0.50
CA TYR A 136 -15.60 12.54 -0.48
C TYR A 136 -15.87 11.49 -1.57
N ALA A 137 -17.13 11.26 -1.93
CA ALA A 137 -17.56 10.29 -2.94
C ALA A 137 -17.33 10.82 -4.36
#